data_64b8ad38248e0407b2d9bfa7fd9a07ef
#
_entry.id   64b8ad38248e0407b2d9bfa7fd9a07ef
#
_cell.length_a   1.000
_cell.length_b   1.000
_cell.length_c   1.000
_cell.angle_alpha   90.00
_cell.angle_beta   90.00
_cell.angle_gamma   90.00
#
_symmetry.space_group_name_H-M   'P 1'
#
loop_
_entity.id
_entity.type
_entity.pdbx_description
1 polymer ?
#
loop_
_entity_poly.entity_id
_entity_poly.type
_entity_poly.pdbx_seq_one_letter_code
_entity_poly.pdbx_strand_id
1 'polypeptide(L)'
;MKTSILLYLFFIFSSTVVCGQELYADKPAKLLTQFPFKQLNGGVILIQANFNEITQPFNFILDTGSGAISLDSATTAEFKIPHVSSGRSVNGIAGIREVDFAQNNTLGLPGLKVDSLDFYINDYDILSSVYGLKIDGIIGYSFFKKYIVNIDFDSMRIRVFTHGKYLYPQGGTMLRPLFTALPIQPMTIKDARTVKSNFYLDTGAGLCFLMSKAFNDDSMVLRRKRKPVSIQVQGLGGKKEMSLTVVSQVQLGPYKFRKVPTNILDDEFNATSYPFVGGLIGNDILRRFNMTINYSRREIHLLPNSHFRDAFDYSYTGINMYYIDGKIVADEIIKGSPAYKAGIKKDDVIMGINNNFSNDISVYKTL
;
A
#
# COMPACT_ATOMS: atom_id res chain seq x y z
N MET A 1 -92.68 -31.82 -12.91
CA MET A 1 -91.25 -31.92 -13.05
C MET A 1 -90.62 -30.59 -12.68
N LYS A 2 -90.10 -30.44 -11.49
CA LYS A 2 -89.42 -29.24 -11.02
C LYS A 2 -87.88 -29.49 -10.98
N THR A 3 -87.17 -28.83 -11.83
CA THR A 3 -85.69 -28.92 -11.87
C THR A 3 -85.09 -27.84 -10.96
N SER A 4 -84.47 -28.24 -9.91
CA SER A 4 -83.74 -27.36 -8.98
C SER A 4 -82.32 -27.16 -9.50
N ILE A 5 -82.02 -25.91 -9.78
CA ILE A 5 -80.64 -25.46 -10.16
C ILE A 5 -79.91 -25.17 -8.84
N LEU A 6 -78.86 -25.93 -8.57
CA LEU A 6 -77.93 -25.73 -7.43
C LEU A 6 -76.82 -24.81 -7.86
N LEU A 7 -76.77 -23.59 -7.30
CA LEU A 7 -75.74 -22.60 -7.57
C LEU A 7 -74.56 -22.82 -6.61
N TYR A 8 -73.39 -23.27 -7.10
CA TYR A 8 -72.17 -23.37 -6.31
C TYR A 8 -71.41 -22.04 -6.34
N LEU A 9 -71.41 -21.30 -5.24
CA LEU A 9 -70.55 -20.13 -5.04
C LEU A 9 -69.13 -20.61 -4.68
N PHE A 10 -68.20 -20.41 -5.60
CA PHE A 10 -66.75 -20.65 -5.35
C PHE A 10 -66.15 -19.38 -4.72
N PHE A 11 -65.89 -19.43 -3.42
CA PHE A 11 -65.14 -18.38 -2.73
C PHE A 11 -63.67 -18.58 -2.99
N ILE A 12 -63.06 -17.76 -3.88
CA ILE A 12 -61.61 -17.71 -4.08
C ILE A 12 -61.01 -16.87 -2.95
N PHE A 13 -60.39 -17.51 -2.00
CA PHE A 13 -59.56 -16.87 -0.98
C PHE A 13 -58.22 -16.52 -1.60
N SER A 14 -58.04 -15.28 -2.08
CA SER A 14 -56.75 -14.75 -2.46
C SER A 14 -55.93 -14.46 -1.22
N SER A 15 -55.09 -15.41 -0.81
CA SER A 15 -54.05 -15.15 0.18
C SER A 15 -52.97 -14.29 -0.46
N THR A 16 -53.00 -13.00 -0.25
CA THR A 16 -51.85 -12.11 -0.54
C THR A 16 -50.75 -12.45 0.44
N VAL A 17 -49.74 -13.23 0.01
CA VAL A 17 -48.50 -13.36 0.71
C VAL A 17 -47.79 -12.01 0.64
N VAL A 18 -47.95 -11.19 1.68
CA VAL A 18 -47.12 -10.01 1.88
C VAL A 18 -45.72 -10.53 2.27
N CYS A 19 -44.85 -10.71 1.28
CA CYS A 19 -43.42 -10.85 1.50
C CYS A 19 -42.90 -9.50 2.03
N GLY A 20 -42.92 -9.34 3.33
CA GLY A 20 -42.16 -8.27 4.00
C GLY A 20 -40.70 -8.48 3.74
N GLN A 21 -40.15 -7.89 2.67
CA GLN A 21 -38.71 -7.70 2.57
C GLN A 21 -38.34 -6.72 3.67
N GLU A 22 -37.79 -7.24 4.78
CA GLU A 22 -37.04 -6.41 5.71
C GLU A 22 -35.89 -5.79 4.91
N LEU A 23 -36.07 -4.53 4.52
CA LEU A 23 -34.99 -3.69 4.01
C LEU A 23 -34.01 -3.49 5.17
N TYR A 24 -33.03 -4.39 5.28
CA TYR A 24 -31.91 -4.20 6.19
C TYR A 24 -31.12 -2.98 5.72
N ALA A 25 -31.54 -1.80 6.18
CA ALA A 25 -30.81 -0.59 5.88
C ALA A 25 -29.53 -0.58 6.72
N ASP A 26 -28.39 -0.68 6.05
CA ASP A 26 -27.09 -0.49 6.70
C ASP A 26 -27.11 0.77 7.57
N LYS A 27 -26.74 0.65 8.83
CA LYS A 27 -26.57 1.82 9.71
C LYS A 27 -25.54 2.77 9.09
N PRO A 28 -25.70 4.09 9.25
CA PRO A 28 -24.69 5.03 8.77
C PRO A 28 -23.33 4.72 9.40
N ALA A 29 -22.26 4.80 8.58
CA ALA A 29 -20.90 4.73 9.06
C ALA A 29 -20.63 5.93 9.99
N LYS A 30 -20.02 5.67 11.15
CA LYS A 30 -19.70 6.70 12.16
C LYS A 30 -18.21 6.94 12.18
N LEU A 31 -17.80 8.21 12.24
CA LEU A 31 -16.41 8.58 12.49
C LEU A 31 -16.02 8.12 13.89
N LEU A 32 -14.95 7.32 13.99
CA LEU A 32 -14.37 6.84 15.23
C LEU A 32 -13.22 7.74 15.69
N THR A 33 -12.34 8.07 14.75
CA THR A 33 -11.18 8.93 15.02
C THR A 33 -10.68 9.60 13.76
N GLN A 34 -9.91 10.69 13.95
CA GLN A 34 -9.08 11.30 12.93
C GLN A 34 -7.76 11.76 13.54
N PHE A 35 -6.67 11.58 12.81
CA PHE A 35 -5.33 11.94 13.26
C PHE A 35 -4.42 12.28 12.07
N PRO A 36 -3.34 13.05 12.29
CA PRO A 36 -2.38 13.36 11.24
C PRO A 36 -1.51 12.17 10.90
N PHE A 37 -0.94 12.19 9.69
CA PHE A 37 0.15 11.30 9.30
C PHE A 37 1.33 12.11 8.75
N LYS A 38 2.52 11.50 8.69
CA LYS A 38 3.67 12.02 7.96
C LYS A 38 3.80 11.27 6.64
N GLN A 39 4.12 11.99 5.59
CA GLN A 39 4.45 11.39 4.31
C GLN A 39 5.95 11.21 4.24
N LEU A 40 6.39 9.97 4.00
CA LEU A 40 7.77 9.62 3.73
C LEU A 40 8.04 9.67 2.21
N ASN A 41 9.30 9.45 1.84
CA ASN A 41 9.70 9.38 0.44
C ASN A 41 8.87 8.34 -0.34
N GLY A 42 8.57 8.60 -1.61
CA GLY A 42 7.68 7.77 -2.42
C GLY A 42 6.21 7.81 -1.99
N GLY A 43 5.85 8.75 -1.11
CA GLY A 43 4.47 8.94 -0.65
C GLY A 43 4.05 8.04 0.51
N VAL A 44 4.92 7.16 1.01
CA VAL A 44 4.60 6.19 2.06
C VAL A 44 4.08 6.89 3.32
N ILE A 45 3.05 6.32 3.92
CA ILE A 45 2.30 6.90 5.03
C ILE A 45 2.86 6.40 6.35
N LEU A 46 3.36 7.31 7.18
CA LEU A 46 3.81 7.03 8.54
C LEU A 46 2.80 7.57 9.54
N ILE A 47 2.34 6.72 10.45
CA ILE A 47 1.48 7.10 11.56
C ILE A 47 2.13 6.73 12.89
N GLN A 48 1.72 7.42 13.95
CA GLN A 48 2.08 7.08 15.32
C GLN A 48 0.92 6.40 16.03
N ALA A 49 1.21 5.29 16.70
CA ALA A 49 0.24 4.54 17.47
C ALA A 49 0.89 3.94 18.72
N ASN A 50 0.12 3.75 19.78
CA ASN A 50 0.56 3.05 20.98
C ASN A 50 0.37 1.54 20.82
N PHE A 51 1.22 0.76 21.46
CA PHE A 51 1.12 -0.69 21.50
C PHE A 51 0.88 -1.13 22.95
N ASN A 52 -0.24 -1.80 23.19
CA ASN A 52 -0.68 -2.18 24.53
C ASN A 52 -0.67 -0.97 25.50
N GLU A 53 -0.12 -1.14 26.68
CA GLU A 53 0.01 -0.11 27.71
C GLU A 53 1.34 0.69 27.61
N ILE A 54 2.12 0.48 26.52
CA ILE A 54 3.36 1.22 26.30
C ILE A 54 3.00 2.66 25.93
N THR A 55 3.46 3.61 26.72
CA THR A 55 3.14 5.04 26.55
C THR A 55 3.92 5.70 25.41
N GLN A 56 5.11 5.18 25.09
CA GLN A 56 5.90 5.64 23.96
C GLN A 56 5.19 5.29 22.65
N PRO A 57 4.90 6.24 21.77
CA PRO A 57 4.29 5.94 20.49
C PRO A 57 5.28 5.26 19.55
N PHE A 58 4.80 4.26 18.83
CA PHE A 58 5.54 3.53 17.79
C PHE A 58 5.24 4.13 16.42
N ASN A 59 6.20 4.08 15.53
CA ASN A 59 6.08 4.51 14.15
C ASN A 59 5.65 3.35 13.24
N PHE A 60 4.46 3.44 12.67
CA PHE A 60 3.92 2.42 11.78
C PHE A 60 3.76 2.94 10.36
N ILE A 61 4.11 2.11 9.39
CA ILE A 61 3.71 2.32 7.99
C ILE A 61 2.28 1.80 7.79
N LEU A 62 1.42 2.61 7.15
CA LEU A 62 0.07 2.20 6.76
C LEU A 62 0.11 1.63 5.34
N ASP A 63 -0.12 0.31 5.21
CA ASP A 63 0.24 -0.46 4.02
C ASP A 63 -0.88 -1.40 3.56
N THR A 64 -1.49 -1.10 2.41
CA THR A 64 -2.47 -1.99 1.76
C THR A 64 -1.83 -3.18 1.05
N GLY A 65 -0.52 -3.17 0.84
CA GLY A 65 0.29 -4.27 0.30
C GLY A 65 0.70 -5.30 1.35
N SER A 66 0.39 -5.06 2.65
CA SER A 66 0.64 -6.01 3.72
C SER A 66 -0.60 -6.81 4.07
N GLY A 67 -0.50 -8.14 3.98
CA GLY A 67 -1.57 -9.09 4.33
C GLY A 67 -1.89 -9.19 5.82
N ALA A 68 -1.16 -8.49 6.69
CA ALA A 68 -1.28 -8.58 8.13
C ALA A 68 -0.91 -7.26 8.83
N ILE A 69 -0.72 -7.32 10.14
CA ILE A 69 -0.08 -6.28 10.96
C ILE A 69 1.18 -6.86 11.57
N SER A 70 2.22 -6.06 11.74
CA SER A 70 3.51 -6.55 12.21
C SER A 70 4.25 -5.54 13.09
N LEU A 71 5.18 -6.07 13.89
CA LEU A 71 6.13 -5.31 14.70
C LEU A 71 7.56 -5.57 14.25
N ASP A 72 8.43 -4.62 14.53
CA ASP A 72 9.85 -4.76 14.36
C ASP A 72 10.47 -5.66 15.42
N SER A 73 11.43 -6.51 15.04
CA SER A 73 12.11 -7.43 15.93
C SER A 73 12.94 -6.73 16.99
N ALA A 74 13.66 -5.64 16.64
CA ALA A 74 14.42 -4.85 17.58
C ALA A 74 13.51 -4.13 18.58
N THR A 75 12.38 -3.57 18.13
CA THR A 75 11.34 -2.99 19.01
C THR A 75 10.73 -4.05 19.93
N THR A 76 10.45 -5.24 19.41
CA THR A 76 9.95 -6.38 20.20
C THR A 76 10.93 -6.76 21.31
N ALA A 77 12.22 -6.82 21.02
CA ALA A 77 13.27 -7.11 21.99
C ALA A 77 13.44 -5.98 23.02
N GLU A 78 13.47 -4.72 22.58
CA GLU A 78 13.62 -3.53 23.44
C GLU A 78 12.54 -3.46 24.52
N PHE A 79 11.27 -3.67 24.13
CA PHE A 79 10.12 -3.60 25.03
C PHE A 79 9.75 -4.96 25.64
N LYS A 80 10.57 -6.02 25.40
CA LYS A 80 10.33 -7.38 25.91
C LYS A 80 8.91 -7.89 25.63
N ILE A 81 8.42 -7.65 24.40
CA ILE A 81 7.07 -8.03 23.99
C ILE A 81 7.02 -9.55 23.87
N PRO A 82 6.09 -10.23 24.58
CA PRO A 82 5.96 -11.69 24.50
C PRO A 82 5.54 -12.11 23.08
N HIS A 83 6.23 -13.12 22.54
CA HIS A 83 5.91 -13.70 21.24
C HIS A 83 6.20 -15.21 21.24
N VAL A 84 5.64 -15.90 20.28
CA VAL A 84 5.79 -17.33 20.09
C VAL A 84 6.18 -17.65 18.65
N SER A 85 6.95 -18.70 18.45
CA SER A 85 7.25 -19.20 17.10
C SER A 85 5.96 -19.70 16.43
N SER A 86 5.77 -19.32 15.18
CA SER A 86 4.54 -19.63 14.47
C SER A 86 4.66 -20.83 13.54
N GLY A 87 5.85 -21.20 13.13
CA GLY A 87 6.10 -22.13 12.03
C GLY A 87 5.53 -21.66 10.71
N ARG A 88 5.18 -20.37 10.59
CA ARG A 88 4.65 -19.75 9.36
C ARG A 88 5.68 -18.88 8.69
N SER A 89 5.63 -18.85 7.38
CA SER A 89 6.52 -18.03 6.57
C SER A 89 5.76 -16.90 5.88
N VAL A 90 6.42 -15.76 5.70
CA VAL A 90 5.94 -14.61 4.95
C VAL A 90 6.84 -14.43 3.73
N ASN A 91 6.21 -14.28 2.56
CA ASN A 91 6.90 -14.01 1.31
C ASN A 91 7.05 -12.50 1.11
N GLY A 92 8.28 -12.04 0.94
CA GLY A 92 8.60 -10.70 0.53
C GLY A 92 9.32 -10.68 -0.83
N ILE A 93 9.54 -9.50 -1.39
CA ILE A 93 10.22 -9.34 -2.69
C ILE A 93 11.67 -9.80 -2.69
N ALA A 94 12.32 -9.84 -1.53
CA ALA A 94 13.72 -10.23 -1.37
C ALA A 94 13.91 -11.56 -0.63
N GLY A 95 12.85 -12.29 -0.30
CA GLY A 95 12.97 -13.60 0.35
C GLY A 95 11.73 -14.08 1.07
N ILE A 96 11.81 -15.32 1.52
CA ILE A 96 10.83 -15.95 2.40
C ILE A 96 11.44 -15.97 3.81
N ARG A 97 10.69 -15.52 4.80
CA ARG A 97 11.12 -15.53 6.20
C ARG A 97 10.09 -16.24 7.08
N GLU A 98 10.57 -17.08 7.98
CA GLU A 98 9.77 -17.55 9.10
C GLU A 98 9.56 -16.41 10.08
N VAL A 99 8.34 -16.29 10.62
CA VAL A 99 7.93 -15.18 11.48
C VAL A 99 7.35 -15.69 12.78
N ASP A 100 7.66 -14.99 13.86
CA ASP A 100 7.02 -15.16 15.16
C ASP A 100 5.74 -14.35 15.26
N PHE A 101 4.96 -14.58 16.32
CA PHE A 101 3.72 -13.86 16.60
C PHE A 101 3.67 -13.32 18.02
N ALA A 102 3.39 -12.04 18.16
CA ALA A 102 2.85 -11.46 19.38
C ALA A 102 1.33 -11.49 19.30
N GLN A 103 0.68 -12.32 20.13
CA GLN A 103 -0.75 -12.60 20.05
C GLN A 103 -1.58 -11.71 20.97
N ASN A 104 -2.83 -11.43 20.56
CA ASN A 104 -3.85 -10.76 21.34
C ASN A 104 -3.42 -9.40 21.90
N ASN A 105 -2.83 -8.58 21.06
CA ASN A 105 -2.36 -7.25 21.42
C ASN A 105 -3.35 -6.17 21.01
N THR A 106 -3.10 -4.96 21.50
CA THR A 106 -3.92 -3.77 21.28
C THR A 106 -3.11 -2.71 20.54
N LEU A 107 -3.72 -2.11 19.52
CA LEU A 107 -3.21 -0.91 18.84
C LEU A 107 -4.02 0.30 19.30
N GLY A 108 -3.35 1.29 19.92
CA GLY A 108 -3.94 2.55 20.38
C GLY A 108 -3.73 3.67 19.36
N LEU A 109 -4.79 4.09 18.68
CA LEU A 109 -4.82 5.31 17.88
C LEU A 109 -5.48 6.44 18.68
N PRO A 110 -5.29 7.72 18.33
CA PRO A 110 -5.96 8.81 19.04
C PRO A 110 -7.48 8.59 19.12
N GLY A 111 -8.00 8.36 20.33
CA GLY A 111 -9.43 8.12 20.56
C GLY A 111 -9.99 6.78 20.05
N LEU A 112 -9.16 5.85 19.59
CA LEU A 112 -9.59 4.52 19.14
C LEU A 112 -8.62 3.45 19.63
N LYS A 113 -9.15 2.48 20.37
CA LYS A 113 -8.44 1.28 20.80
C LYS A 113 -8.88 0.09 19.93
N VAL A 114 -7.93 -0.62 19.32
CA VAL A 114 -8.18 -1.77 18.46
C VAL A 114 -7.59 -2.99 19.12
N ASP A 115 -8.46 -3.80 19.73
CA ASP A 115 -8.07 -4.98 20.48
C ASP A 115 -8.01 -6.25 19.60
N SER A 116 -7.45 -7.30 20.17
CA SER A 116 -7.38 -8.64 19.59
C SER A 116 -6.69 -8.67 18.24
N LEU A 117 -5.50 -8.09 18.20
CA LEU A 117 -4.62 -8.09 17.03
C LEU A 117 -3.43 -9.03 17.28
N ASP A 118 -3.13 -9.85 16.28
CA ASP A 118 -1.93 -10.68 16.25
C ASP A 118 -0.91 -10.05 15.32
N PHE A 119 0.26 -9.71 15.85
CA PHE A 119 1.33 -9.05 15.13
C PHE A 119 2.39 -10.06 14.73
N TYR A 120 2.74 -10.09 13.45
CA TYR A 120 3.95 -10.77 12.98
C TYR A 120 5.20 -10.00 13.43
N ILE A 121 6.27 -10.72 13.76
CA ILE A 121 7.55 -10.11 14.07
C ILE A 121 8.44 -10.17 12.84
N ASN A 122 8.87 -9.02 12.36
CA ASN A 122 9.76 -8.86 11.21
C ASN A 122 10.89 -7.91 11.55
N ASP A 123 11.99 -8.02 10.81
CA ASP A 123 13.12 -7.10 10.89
C ASP A 123 12.92 -5.93 9.92
N TYR A 124 12.91 -4.71 10.48
CA TYR A 124 12.74 -3.45 9.73
C TYR A 124 13.97 -2.52 9.81
N ASP A 125 15.12 -3.01 10.23
CA ASP A 125 16.35 -2.20 10.36
C ASP A 125 16.72 -1.49 9.04
N ILE A 126 16.70 -2.24 7.94
CA ILE A 126 17.03 -1.65 6.65
C ILE A 126 15.96 -0.66 6.19
N LEU A 127 14.69 -0.94 6.47
CA LEU A 127 13.60 -0.01 6.15
C LEU A 127 13.73 1.28 6.97
N SER A 128 14.11 1.17 8.23
CA SER A 128 14.42 2.30 9.11
C SER A 128 15.58 3.13 8.56
N SER A 129 16.64 2.48 8.07
CA SER A 129 17.77 3.14 7.43
C SER A 129 17.40 3.89 6.14
N VAL A 130 16.48 3.33 5.34
CA VAL A 130 15.96 4.00 4.12
C VAL A 130 15.25 5.31 4.45
N TYR A 131 14.46 5.32 5.51
CA TYR A 131 13.69 6.52 5.89
C TYR A 131 14.41 7.42 6.89
N GLY A 132 15.53 6.98 7.47
CA GLY A 132 16.28 7.75 8.46
C GLY A 132 15.55 7.92 9.80
N LEU A 133 14.60 7.04 10.08
CA LEU A 133 13.85 7.01 11.33
C LEU A 133 13.45 5.57 11.65
N LYS A 134 13.30 5.27 12.93
CA LYS A 134 12.88 3.94 13.38
C LYS A 134 11.48 3.62 12.88
N ILE A 135 11.32 2.49 12.19
CA ILE A 135 10.03 1.90 11.81
C ILE A 135 9.76 0.75 12.77
N ASP A 136 8.75 0.90 13.61
CA ASP A 136 8.40 -0.08 14.64
C ASP A 136 7.42 -1.14 14.14
N GLY A 137 6.81 -0.94 12.96
CA GLY A 137 5.93 -1.93 12.38
C GLY A 137 5.17 -1.47 11.15
N ILE A 138 4.29 -2.35 10.67
CA ILE A 138 3.42 -2.12 9.51
C ILE A 138 1.98 -2.43 9.90
N ILE A 139 1.05 -1.55 9.55
CA ILE A 139 -0.39 -1.73 9.71
C ILE A 139 -1.00 -2.04 8.35
N GLY A 140 -1.42 -3.29 8.17
CA GLY A 140 -1.98 -3.79 6.92
C GLY A 140 -3.42 -4.30 7.04
N TYR A 141 -3.73 -5.36 6.30
CA TYR A 141 -5.07 -5.93 6.14
C TYR A 141 -5.83 -6.14 7.46
N SER A 142 -5.14 -6.56 8.54
CA SER A 142 -5.79 -6.82 9.84
C SER A 142 -6.51 -5.59 10.41
N PHE A 143 -6.06 -4.40 10.07
CA PHE A 143 -6.71 -3.13 10.41
C PHE A 143 -7.75 -2.73 9.36
N PHE A 144 -7.38 -2.73 8.08
CA PHE A 144 -8.27 -2.29 7.00
C PHE A 144 -9.56 -3.11 6.92
N LYS A 145 -9.53 -4.41 7.25
CA LYS A 145 -10.73 -5.25 7.26
C LYS A 145 -11.74 -4.88 8.34
N LYS A 146 -11.31 -4.18 9.39
CA LYS A 146 -12.18 -3.80 10.54
C LYS A 146 -12.86 -2.44 10.35
N TYR A 147 -12.37 -1.60 9.43
CA TYR A 147 -12.79 -0.20 9.33
C TYR A 147 -12.88 0.30 7.89
N ILE A 148 -13.64 1.38 7.71
CA ILE A 148 -13.51 2.22 6.53
C ILE A 148 -12.44 3.26 6.84
N VAL A 149 -11.42 3.34 5.98
CA VAL A 149 -10.26 4.23 6.18
C VAL A 149 -10.24 5.26 5.06
N ASN A 150 -10.35 6.54 5.42
CA ASN A 150 -10.15 7.65 4.50
C ASN A 150 -8.77 8.26 4.72
N ILE A 151 -8.00 8.36 3.65
CA ILE A 151 -6.65 8.93 3.60
C ILE A 151 -6.72 10.20 2.78
N ASP A 152 -6.49 11.33 3.40
CA ASP A 152 -6.56 12.66 2.81
C ASP A 152 -5.15 13.24 2.74
N PHE A 153 -4.53 13.20 1.57
CA PHE A 153 -3.18 13.68 1.35
C PHE A 153 -3.11 15.22 1.24
N ASP A 154 -4.21 15.90 0.92
CA ASP A 154 -4.24 17.36 0.92
C ASP A 154 -4.14 17.93 2.35
N SER A 155 -4.87 17.31 3.29
CA SER A 155 -4.86 17.73 4.70
C SER A 155 -3.91 16.93 5.58
N MET A 156 -3.21 15.91 5.03
CA MET A 156 -2.33 14.98 5.74
C MET A 156 -3.02 14.32 6.94
N ARG A 157 -4.26 13.83 6.72
CA ARG A 157 -5.10 13.24 7.78
C ARG A 157 -5.67 11.88 7.38
N ILE A 158 -5.75 11.02 8.37
CA ILE A 158 -6.48 9.75 8.28
C ILE A 158 -7.74 9.90 9.11
N ARG A 159 -8.87 9.43 8.54
CA ARG A 159 -10.15 9.29 9.22
C ARG A 159 -10.57 7.84 9.21
N VAL A 160 -10.98 7.33 10.35
CA VAL A 160 -11.38 5.93 10.55
C VAL A 160 -12.86 5.88 10.93
N PHE A 161 -13.64 5.05 10.22
CA PHE A 161 -15.07 4.93 10.43
C PHE A 161 -15.47 3.49 10.71
N THR A 162 -16.61 3.30 11.39
CA THR A 162 -17.27 1.99 11.49
C THR A 162 -17.69 1.51 10.09
N HIS A 163 -17.91 0.20 9.97
CA HIS A 163 -18.67 -0.32 8.83
C HIS A 163 -20.09 0.27 8.82
N GLY A 164 -20.69 0.35 7.63
CA GLY A 164 -22.04 0.85 7.42
C GLY A 164 -22.19 1.62 6.11
N LYS A 165 -23.29 2.33 5.95
CA LYS A 165 -23.52 3.21 4.80
C LYS A 165 -22.61 4.43 4.89
N TYR A 166 -21.54 4.43 4.10
CA TYR A 166 -20.60 5.55 4.00
C TYR A 166 -20.97 6.48 2.85
N LEU A 167 -20.89 7.79 3.11
CA LEU A 167 -21.10 8.80 2.09
C LEU A 167 -19.74 9.18 1.50
N TYR A 168 -19.45 8.65 0.33
CA TYR A 168 -18.22 8.98 -0.39
C TYR A 168 -18.21 10.44 -0.82
N PRO A 169 -17.03 11.11 -0.84
CA PRO A 169 -16.89 12.45 -1.38
C PRO A 169 -17.42 12.54 -2.81
N GLN A 170 -17.98 13.70 -3.17
CA GLN A 170 -18.43 13.94 -4.54
C GLN A 170 -17.24 13.99 -5.50
N GLY A 171 -17.46 13.52 -6.73
CA GLY A 171 -16.42 13.42 -7.74
C GLY A 171 -15.54 12.15 -7.57
N GLY A 172 -14.42 12.11 -8.31
CA GLY A 172 -13.54 10.94 -8.29
C GLY A 172 -14.14 9.71 -8.98
N THR A 173 -13.59 8.54 -8.64
CA THR A 173 -13.99 7.26 -9.23
C THR A 173 -14.02 6.17 -8.19
N MET A 174 -15.07 5.38 -8.19
CA MET A 174 -15.17 4.17 -7.41
C MET A 174 -14.52 3.01 -8.16
N LEU A 175 -13.46 2.46 -7.61
CA LEU A 175 -12.88 1.18 -8.04
C LEU A 175 -13.53 0.05 -7.26
N ARG A 176 -13.64 -1.12 -7.91
CA ARG A 176 -14.08 -2.38 -7.28
C ARG A 176 -13.02 -3.46 -7.47
N PRO A 177 -11.94 -3.39 -6.70
CA PRO A 177 -10.88 -4.38 -6.76
C PRO A 177 -11.39 -5.76 -6.35
N LEU A 178 -10.72 -6.80 -6.83
CA LEU A 178 -10.78 -8.09 -6.17
C LEU A 178 -9.97 -7.98 -4.87
N PHE A 179 -10.64 -8.21 -3.75
CA PHE A 179 -9.98 -8.27 -2.45
C PHE A 179 -9.73 -9.72 -2.05
N THR A 180 -8.47 -10.05 -1.94
CA THR A 180 -7.97 -11.19 -1.14
C THR A 180 -7.60 -10.64 0.24
N ALA A 181 -6.36 -10.82 0.74
CA ALA A 181 -5.83 -9.92 1.78
C ALA A 181 -5.43 -8.56 1.19
N LEU A 182 -5.00 -8.53 -0.07
CA LEU A 182 -4.53 -7.35 -0.78
C LEU A 182 -5.55 -6.94 -1.86
N PRO A 183 -5.72 -5.64 -2.13
CA PRO A 183 -6.60 -5.16 -3.20
C PRO A 183 -5.94 -5.34 -4.57
N ILE A 184 -6.60 -6.06 -5.47
CA ILE A 184 -6.14 -6.36 -6.83
C ILE A 184 -7.03 -5.63 -7.83
N GLN A 185 -6.45 -4.77 -8.66
CA GLN A 185 -7.15 -3.94 -9.61
C GLN A 185 -6.71 -4.23 -11.05
N PRO A 186 -7.67 -4.46 -11.98
CA PRO A 186 -7.36 -4.45 -13.40
C PRO A 186 -6.87 -3.09 -13.88
N MET A 187 -5.73 -3.07 -14.57
CA MET A 187 -5.09 -1.86 -15.10
C MET A 187 -4.65 -2.07 -16.54
N THR A 188 -4.41 -0.96 -17.24
CA THR A 188 -3.91 -0.98 -18.61
C THR A 188 -2.54 -0.33 -18.67
N ILE A 189 -1.57 -1.01 -19.24
CA ILE A 189 -0.22 -0.51 -19.48
C ILE A 189 -0.02 -0.37 -20.98
N LYS A 190 0.59 0.74 -21.39
CA LYS A 190 0.91 1.03 -22.79
C LYS A 190 2.36 1.46 -22.93
N ASP A 191 3.14 0.72 -23.73
CA ASP A 191 4.46 1.14 -24.22
C ASP A 191 4.66 0.70 -25.67
N ALA A 192 5.22 -0.49 -25.96
CA ALA A 192 5.22 -1.08 -27.30
C ALA A 192 3.83 -1.62 -27.67
N ARG A 193 3.18 -2.18 -26.69
CA ARG A 193 1.83 -2.75 -26.80
C ARG A 193 0.92 -2.14 -25.74
N THR A 194 -0.38 -2.32 -25.90
CA THR A 194 -1.37 -2.05 -24.86
C THR A 194 -1.78 -3.38 -24.27
N VAL A 195 -1.52 -3.55 -22.97
CA VAL A 195 -1.79 -4.78 -22.23
C VAL A 195 -2.68 -4.45 -21.04
N LYS A 196 -3.70 -5.27 -20.79
CA LYS A 196 -4.54 -5.22 -19.59
C LYS A 196 -4.21 -6.41 -18.72
N SER A 197 -3.92 -6.17 -17.44
CA SER A 197 -3.64 -7.19 -16.43
C SER A 197 -4.03 -6.70 -15.04
N ASN A 198 -3.89 -7.56 -14.04
CA ASN A 198 -4.17 -7.26 -12.65
C ASN A 198 -2.91 -6.80 -11.94
N PHE A 199 -3.07 -5.84 -11.01
CA PHE A 199 -1.98 -5.30 -10.19
C PHE A 199 -2.46 -5.05 -8.77
N TYR A 200 -1.60 -5.26 -7.78
CA TYR A 200 -1.87 -4.85 -6.40
C TYR A 200 -1.90 -3.32 -6.28
N LEU A 201 -2.76 -2.80 -5.41
CA LEU A 201 -2.72 -1.40 -4.95
C LEU A 201 -2.00 -1.38 -3.61
N ASP A 202 -0.81 -0.77 -3.57
CA ASP A 202 0.13 -0.90 -2.46
C ASP A 202 0.57 0.47 -1.95
N THR A 203 0.02 0.90 -0.80
CA THR A 203 0.38 2.17 -0.17
C THR A 203 1.69 2.11 0.63
N GLY A 204 2.23 0.92 0.88
CA GLY A 204 3.52 0.71 1.53
C GLY A 204 4.70 0.75 0.56
N ALA A 205 4.46 0.58 -0.74
CA ALA A 205 5.51 0.63 -1.75
C ALA A 205 5.79 2.07 -2.20
N GLY A 206 6.93 2.61 -1.79
CA GLY A 206 7.39 3.97 -2.13
C GLY A 206 7.92 4.12 -3.56
N LEU A 207 7.22 3.56 -4.55
CA LEU A 207 7.55 3.61 -5.96
C LEU A 207 6.28 3.90 -6.80
N CYS A 208 6.44 4.17 -8.10
CA CYS A 208 5.31 4.42 -8.99
C CYS A 208 4.63 3.10 -9.41
N PHE A 209 5.38 2.25 -10.08
CA PHE A 209 4.88 1.04 -10.70
C PHE A 209 5.95 -0.04 -10.71
N LEU A 210 5.57 -1.26 -10.38
CA LEU A 210 6.41 -2.44 -10.47
C LEU A 210 5.70 -3.50 -11.30
N MET A 211 6.45 -4.14 -12.18
CA MET A 211 6.00 -5.34 -12.87
C MET A 211 7.01 -6.47 -12.70
N SER A 212 6.53 -7.71 -12.63
CA SER A 212 7.41 -8.87 -12.63
C SER A 212 8.09 -9.03 -14.00
N LYS A 213 9.29 -9.55 -13.98
CA LYS A 213 10.02 -9.86 -15.21
C LYS A 213 9.25 -10.86 -16.07
N ALA A 214 8.66 -11.88 -15.46
CA ALA A 214 7.83 -12.86 -16.16
C ALA A 214 6.64 -12.20 -16.88
N PHE A 215 5.90 -11.28 -16.21
CA PHE A 215 4.84 -10.50 -16.85
C PHE A 215 5.37 -9.68 -18.04
N ASN A 216 6.51 -9.00 -17.87
CA ASN A 216 7.10 -8.22 -18.96
C ASN A 216 7.48 -9.10 -20.16
N ASP A 217 8.11 -10.24 -19.91
CA ASP A 217 8.60 -11.14 -20.95
C ASP A 217 7.44 -11.79 -21.74
N ASP A 218 6.40 -12.24 -21.03
CA ASP A 218 5.21 -12.84 -21.66
C ASP A 218 4.37 -11.82 -22.44
N SER A 219 4.14 -10.64 -21.85
CA SER A 219 3.32 -9.60 -22.47
C SER A 219 4.06 -8.83 -23.58
N MET A 220 5.38 -8.84 -23.55
CA MET A 220 6.25 -8.02 -24.41
C MET A 220 5.80 -6.55 -24.44
N VAL A 221 5.39 -6.02 -23.29
CA VAL A 221 4.81 -4.68 -23.20
C VAL A 221 5.84 -3.58 -23.45
N LEU A 222 7.11 -3.80 -23.08
CA LEU A 222 8.17 -2.80 -23.22
C LEU A 222 8.69 -2.69 -24.66
N ARG A 223 9.04 -1.47 -25.06
CA ARG A 223 9.72 -1.21 -26.34
C ARG A 223 11.13 -1.79 -26.31
N ARG A 224 11.52 -2.47 -27.38
CA ARG A 224 12.87 -3.04 -27.54
C ARG A 224 14.00 -1.99 -27.38
N LYS A 225 13.72 -0.73 -27.64
CA LYS A 225 14.69 0.38 -27.50
C LYS A 225 14.86 0.83 -26.03
N ARG A 226 14.02 0.36 -25.10
CA ARG A 226 14.21 0.66 -23.68
C ARG A 226 15.51 0.01 -23.20
N LYS A 227 16.27 0.75 -22.44
CA LYS A 227 17.49 0.27 -21.79
C LYS A 227 17.27 0.41 -20.29
N PRO A 228 16.70 -0.62 -19.63
CA PRO A 228 16.54 -0.58 -18.17
C PRO A 228 17.90 -0.45 -17.49
N VAL A 229 17.93 0.29 -16.38
CA VAL A 229 19.13 0.50 -15.56
C VAL A 229 18.98 -0.35 -14.31
N SER A 230 20.03 -1.10 -13.95
CA SER A 230 20.05 -1.85 -12.68
C SER A 230 20.07 -0.87 -11.51
N ILE A 231 19.23 -1.13 -10.52
CA ILE A 231 19.14 -0.41 -9.25
C ILE A 231 18.95 -1.41 -8.11
N GLN A 232 19.39 -1.04 -6.91
CA GLN A 232 19.02 -1.76 -5.70
C GLN A 232 17.79 -1.12 -5.07
N VAL A 233 16.83 -1.94 -4.65
CA VAL A 233 15.67 -1.54 -3.89
C VAL A 233 15.59 -2.34 -2.61
N GLN A 234 14.91 -1.75 -1.63
CA GLN A 234 14.69 -2.36 -0.35
C GLN A 234 13.25 -2.84 -0.22
N GLY A 235 13.06 -4.04 0.29
CA GLY A 235 11.75 -4.60 0.60
C GLY A 235 11.81 -5.61 1.74
N LEU A 236 10.67 -6.20 2.06
CA LEU A 236 10.61 -7.29 3.02
C LEU A 236 11.52 -8.43 2.54
N GLY A 237 12.41 -8.87 3.41
CA GLY A 237 13.42 -9.89 3.10
C GLY A 237 14.83 -9.34 2.84
N GLY A 238 14.99 -8.02 2.62
CA GLY A 238 16.28 -7.37 2.40
C GLY A 238 16.40 -6.55 1.12
N LYS A 239 17.63 -6.40 0.64
CA LYS A 239 17.94 -5.72 -0.62
C LYS A 239 17.72 -6.66 -1.80
N LYS A 240 17.12 -6.15 -2.87
CA LYS A 240 16.92 -6.86 -4.14
C LYS A 240 17.34 -5.97 -5.31
N GLU A 241 18.01 -6.55 -6.29
CA GLU A 241 18.31 -5.88 -7.55
C GLU A 241 17.06 -5.86 -8.43
N MET A 242 16.77 -4.71 -9.01
CA MET A 242 15.68 -4.50 -9.96
C MET A 242 16.20 -3.73 -11.17
N SER A 243 15.42 -3.74 -12.25
CA SER A 243 15.70 -2.89 -13.41
C SER A 243 14.71 -1.74 -13.46
N LEU A 244 15.21 -0.49 -13.48
CA LEU A 244 14.40 0.72 -13.61
C LEU A 244 14.28 1.13 -15.07
N THR A 245 13.08 1.41 -15.53
CA THR A 245 12.77 1.95 -16.84
C THR A 245 11.57 2.91 -16.77
N VAL A 246 11.08 3.33 -17.91
CA VAL A 246 9.90 4.20 -18.03
C VAL A 246 8.92 3.58 -19.02
N VAL A 247 7.67 3.36 -18.60
CA VAL A 247 6.59 3.02 -19.54
C VAL A 247 5.86 4.27 -20.04
N SER A 248 5.36 4.23 -21.26
CA SER A 248 4.69 5.38 -21.87
C SER A 248 3.43 5.80 -21.14
N GLN A 249 2.65 4.83 -20.64
CA GLN A 249 1.40 5.09 -19.92
C GLN A 249 1.02 3.93 -19.02
N VAL A 250 0.53 4.27 -17.82
CA VAL A 250 -0.21 3.39 -16.91
C VAL A 250 -1.60 3.99 -16.72
N GLN A 251 -2.64 3.16 -16.78
CA GLN A 251 -4.02 3.60 -16.60
C GLN A 251 -4.69 2.83 -15.46
N LEU A 252 -5.14 3.58 -14.44
CA LEU A 252 -5.90 3.11 -13.29
C LEU A 252 -7.32 3.65 -13.37
N GLY A 253 -8.30 2.80 -13.64
CA GLY A 253 -9.66 3.25 -13.94
C GLY A 253 -9.67 4.24 -15.11
N PRO A 254 -10.28 5.45 -14.96
CA PRO A 254 -10.26 6.49 -16.00
C PRO A 254 -8.95 7.30 -16.03
N TYR A 255 -8.10 7.18 -14.99
CA TYR A 255 -6.92 8.02 -14.83
C TYR A 255 -5.72 7.48 -15.60
N LYS A 256 -5.07 8.36 -16.37
CA LYS A 256 -3.93 8.04 -17.23
C LYS A 256 -2.69 8.79 -16.76
N PHE A 257 -1.66 8.05 -16.40
CA PHE A 257 -0.35 8.56 -16.03
C PHE A 257 0.63 8.30 -17.18
N ARG A 258 1.39 9.30 -17.56
CA ARG A 258 2.33 9.22 -18.70
C ARG A 258 3.77 9.24 -18.23
N LYS A 259 4.65 8.56 -18.97
CA LYS A 259 6.08 8.46 -18.66
C LYS A 259 6.33 7.98 -17.22
N VAL A 260 5.70 6.86 -16.87
CA VAL A 260 5.71 6.34 -15.50
C VAL A 260 7.00 5.59 -15.22
N PRO A 261 7.76 5.97 -14.18
CA PRO A 261 8.87 5.18 -13.65
C PRO A 261 8.40 3.77 -13.32
N THR A 262 9.14 2.78 -13.78
CA THR A 262 8.70 1.39 -13.70
C THR A 262 9.85 0.51 -13.29
N ASN A 263 9.71 -0.16 -12.17
CA ASN A 263 10.63 -1.19 -11.72
C ASN A 263 10.25 -2.53 -12.31
N ILE A 264 11.24 -3.31 -12.73
CA ILE A 264 11.08 -4.68 -13.18
C ILE A 264 11.80 -5.57 -12.19
N LEU A 265 11.01 -6.45 -11.54
CA LEU A 265 11.47 -7.39 -10.52
C LEU A 265 11.63 -8.78 -11.13
N ASP A 266 12.80 -9.38 -10.96
CA ASP A 266 12.94 -10.83 -11.09
C ASP A 266 12.41 -11.50 -9.83
N ASP A 267 11.15 -11.97 -9.91
CA ASP A 267 10.32 -12.37 -8.77
C ASP A 267 10.50 -13.86 -8.44
N GLU A 268 11.68 -14.22 -7.97
CA GLU A 268 12.05 -15.60 -7.62
C GLU A 268 11.15 -16.22 -6.55
N PHE A 269 10.57 -15.38 -5.68
CA PHE A 269 9.73 -15.83 -4.55
C PHE A 269 8.24 -15.68 -4.82
N ASN A 270 7.87 -15.33 -6.05
CA ASN A 270 6.48 -15.12 -6.48
C ASN A 270 5.69 -14.16 -5.58
N ALA A 271 6.35 -13.11 -5.10
CA ALA A 271 5.73 -12.06 -4.28
C ALA A 271 4.62 -11.31 -5.04
N THR A 272 4.74 -11.20 -6.37
CA THR A 272 3.73 -10.58 -7.24
C THR A 272 2.59 -11.53 -7.63
N SER A 273 2.70 -12.82 -7.30
CA SER A 273 1.67 -13.84 -7.65
C SER A 273 1.36 -13.96 -9.14
N TYR A 274 2.38 -13.86 -10.01
CA TYR A 274 2.23 -14.09 -11.44
C TYR A 274 1.91 -15.57 -11.72
N PRO A 275 1.03 -15.95 -12.69
CA PRO A 275 0.45 -15.10 -13.74
C PRO A 275 -0.85 -14.35 -13.36
N PHE A 276 -1.39 -14.53 -12.16
CA PHE A 276 -2.65 -13.91 -11.77
C PHE A 276 -2.52 -12.38 -11.57
N VAL A 277 -1.39 -11.92 -11.01
CA VAL A 277 -1.06 -10.51 -10.82
C VAL A 277 0.28 -10.21 -11.48
N GLY A 278 0.35 -9.16 -12.28
CA GLY A 278 1.57 -8.80 -13.02
C GLY A 278 2.56 -7.93 -12.24
N GLY A 279 2.19 -7.47 -11.04
CA GLY A 279 2.99 -6.56 -10.23
C GLY A 279 2.15 -5.68 -9.33
N LEU A 280 2.60 -4.45 -9.06
CA LEU A 280 1.87 -3.50 -8.21
C LEU A 280 1.96 -2.06 -8.71
N ILE A 281 0.97 -1.24 -8.31
CA ILE A 281 1.02 0.21 -8.34
C ILE A 281 1.33 0.70 -6.93
N GLY A 282 2.39 1.50 -6.82
CA GLY A 282 2.87 1.99 -5.54
C GLY A 282 2.33 3.37 -5.16
N ASN A 283 2.75 3.81 -4.00
CA ASN A 283 2.17 4.99 -3.38
C ASN A 283 2.58 6.31 -4.04
N ASP A 284 3.65 6.35 -4.83
CA ASP A 284 3.94 7.58 -5.60
C ASP A 284 2.88 7.89 -6.68
N ILE A 285 2.10 6.88 -7.11
CA ILE A 285 0.88 7.13 -7.88
C ILE A 285 -0.34 7.29 -6.97
N LEU A 286 -0.50 6.43 -5.96
CA LEU A 286 -1.70 6.41 -5.12
C LEU A 286 -1.85 7.69 -4.28
N ARG A 287 -0.76 8.30 -3.81
CA ARG A 287 -0.75 9.58 -3.07
C ARG A 287 -1.31 10.78 -3.85
N ARG A 288 -1.51 10.62 -5.15
CA ARG A 288 -2.14 11.63 -6.04
C ARG A 288 -3.65 11.67 -5.92
N PHE A 289 -4.18 10.86 -5.00
CA PHE A 289 -5.60 10.78 -4.69
C PHE A 289 -5.84 10.87 -3.18
N ASN A 290 -6.89 11.56 -2.79
CA ASN A 290 -7.51 11.31 -1.51
C ASN A 290 -8.32 10.03 -1.66
N MET A 291 -8.05 9.03 -0.80
CA MET A 291 -8.56 7.68 -0.94
C MET A 291 -9.52 7.33 0.19
N THR A 292 -10.60 6.61 -0.14
CA THR A 292 -11.42 5.93 0.86
C THR A 292 -11.41 4.44 0.56
N ILE A 293 -10.94 3.64 1.51
CA ILE A 293 -10.76 2.20 1.40
C ILE A 293 -11.81 1.51 2.27
N ASN A 294 -12.66 0.69 1.65
CA ASN A 294 -13.74 -0.04 2.30
C ASN A 294 -13.69 -1.52 1.92
N TYR A 295 -13.01 -2.31 2.72
CA TYR A 295 -12.86 -3.75 2.46
C TYR A 295 -14.19 -4.50 2.54
N SER A 296 -15.09 -4.12 3.44
CA SER A 296 -16.37 -4.81 3.62
C SER A 296 -17.27 -4.71 2.38
N ARG A 297 -17.17 -3.60 1.63
CA ARG A 297 -17.90 -3.40 0.38
C ARG A 297 -17.07 -3.66 -0.88
N ARG A 298 -15.80 -3.99 -0.71
CA ARG A 298 -14.84 -4.15 -1.81
C ARG A 298 -14.76 -2.91 -2.69
N GLU A 299 -14.68 -1.76 -2.05
CA GLU A 299 -14.69 -0.46 -2.72
C GLU A 299 -13.43 0.35 -2.33
N ILE A 300 -12.80 0.98 -3.32
CA ILE A 300 -11.78 2.01 -3.14
C ILE A 300 -12.21 3.22 -3.96
N HIS A 301 -12.53 4.31 -3.28
CA HIS A 301 -12.84 5.57 -3.93
C HIS A 301 -11.57 6.39 -4.07
N LEU A 302 -11.27 6.82 -5.29
CA LEU A 302 -10.13 7.66 -5.65
C LEU A 302 -10.62 9.04 -6.08
N LEU A 303 -10.30 10.05 -5.30
CA LEU A 303 -10.58 11.45 -5.62
C LEU A 303 -9.25 12.16 -5.93
N PRO A 304 -9.00 12.61 -7.19
CA PRO A 304 -7.79 13.36 -7.50
C PRO A 304 -7.60 14.54 -6.55
N ASN A 305 -6.39 14.67 -6.00
CA ASN A 305 -6.03 15.73 -5.06
C ASN A 305 -5.12 16.79 -5.71
N SER A 306 -4.60 17.73 -4.93
CA SER A 306 -3.71 18.81 -5.40
C SER A 306 -2.46 18.29 -6.09
N HIS A 307 -1.98 17.09 -5.72
CA HIS A 307 -0.78 16.43 -6.26
C HIS A 307 -1.05 15.58 -7.52
N PHE A 308 -2.29 15.52 -8.01
CA PHE A 308 -2.66 14.63 -9.11
C PHE A 308 -1.81 14.88 -10.38
N ARG A 309 -1.42 16.11 -10.63
CA ARG A 309 -0.66 16.51 -11.80
C ARG A 309 0.85 16.67 -11.58
N ASP A 310 1.35 16.36 -10.38
CA ASP A 310 2.78 16.44 -10.09
C ASP A 310 3.58 15.63 -11.11
N ALA A 311 4.75 16.11 -11.49
CA ALA A 311 5.68 15.32 -12.26
C ALA A 311 6.10 14.07 -11.47
N PHE A 312 6.46 13.01 -12.18
CA PHE A 312 7.14 11.89 -11.52
C PHE A 312 8.58 12.32 -11.27
N ASP A 313 8.99 12.17 -10.01
CA ASP A 313 10.37 12.42 -9.64
C ASP A 313 11.22 11.20 -10.01
N TYR A 314 12.38 11.47 -10.55
CA TYR A 314 13.43 10.50 -10.82
C TYR A 314 14.63 10.88 -9.98
N SER A 315 15.37 9.92 -9.46
CA SER A 315 16.70 10.21 -8.94
C SER A 315 17.62 10.68 -10.08
N TYR A 316 17.62 11.98 -10.36
CA TYR A 316 18.46 12.58 -11.40
C TYR A 316 19.95 12.43 -11.09
N THR A 317 20.32 12.43 -9.82
CA THR A 317 21.70 12.28 -9.37
C THR A 317 22.21 10.86 -9.53
N GLY A 318 21.34 9.86 -9.36
CA GLY A 318 21.70 8.45 -9.36
C GLY A 318 22.43 8.00 -8.09
N ILE A 319 22.10 8.62 -6.95
CA ILE A 319 22.58 8.24 -5.63
C ILE A 319 21.40 7.65 -4.84
N ASN A 320 21.56 6.43 -4.31
CA ASN A 320 20.71 5.92 -3.24
C ASN A 320 21.37 6.21 -1.90
N MET A 321 20.67 6.90 -1.02
CA MET A 321 21.16 7.30 0.29
C MET A 321 20.47 6.54 1.41
N TYR A 322 21.24 6.17 2.42
CA TYR A 322 20.77 5.51 3.65
C TYR A 322 21.28 6.26 4.87
N TYR A 323 20.51 6.20 5.95
CA TYR A 323 20.92 6.69 7.24
C TYR A 323 21.47 5.53 8.06
N ILE A 324 22.80 5.50 8.24
CA ILE A 324 23.53 4.42 8.89
C ILE A 324 24.45 5.03 9.95
N ASP A 325 24.39 4.55 11.17
CA ASP A 325 25.25 4.98 12.30
C ASP A 325 25.32 6.51 12.47
N GLY A 326 24.15 7.17 12.38
CA GLY A 326 24.09 8.62 12.56
C GLY A 326 24.57 9.44 11.37
N LYS A 327 24.83 8.83 10.22
CA LYS A 327 25.35 9.48 9.00
C LYS A 327 24.48 9.16 7.79
N ILE A 328 24.41 10.09 6.87
CA ILE A 328 23.81 9.87 5.55
C ILE A 328 24.92 9.35 4.63
N VAL A 329 24.75 8.15 4.13
CA VAL A 329 25.77 7.44 3.35
C VAL A 329 25.22 7.14 1.94
N ALA A 330 26.07 7.32 0.93
CA ALA A 330 25.78 6.86 -0.44
C ALA A 330 25.94 5.32 -0.49
N ASP A 331 24.81 4.59 -0.52
CA ASP A 331 24.83 3.12 -0.55
C ASP A 331 24.98 2.56 -1.96
N GLU A 332 24.38 3.23 -2.95
CA GLU A 332 24.51 2.83 -4.35
C GLU A 332 24.68 4.05 -5.26
N ILE A 333 25.59 3.91 -6.22
CA ILE A 333 25.79 4.90 -7.28
C ILE A 333 25.47 4.26 -8.62
N ILE A 334 24.46 4.75 -9.29
CA ILE A 334 24.02 4.24 -10.59
C ILE A 334 25.10 4.52 -11.65
N LYS A 335 25.61 3.46 -12.26
CA LYS A 335 26.64 3.56 -13.31
C LYS A 335 26.20 4.47 -14.46
N GLY A 336 27.06 5.44 -14.80
CA GLY A 336 26.81 6.40 -15.86
C GLY A 336 25.93 7.59 -15.47
N SER A 337 25.45 7.64 -14.21
CA SER A 337 24.71 8.78 -13.65
C SER A 337 25.57 10.03 -13.50
N PRO A 338 24.99 11.19 -13.21
CA PRO A 338 25.74 12.40 -12.84
C PRO A 338 26.67 12.18 -11.65
N ALA A 339 26.22 11.50 -10.58
CA ALA A 339 27.04 11.19 -9.41
C ALA A 339 28.22 10.29 -9.74
N TYR A 340 28.01 9.24 -10.55
CA TYR A 340 29.08 8.38 -11.03
C TYR A 340 30.15 9.15 -11.80
N LYS A 341 29.72 10.04 -12.69
CA LYS A 341 30.64 10.91 -13.49
C LYS A 341 31.35 11.94 -12.62
N ALA A 342 30.73 12.39 -11.53
CA ALA A 342 31.34 13.30 -10.55
C ALA A 342 32.32 12.58 -9.61
N GLY A 343 32.43 11.23 -9.67
CA GLY A 343 33.36 10.45 -8.88
C GLY A 343 32.85 10.08 -7.49
N ILE A 344 31.58 10.28 -7.18
CA ILE A 344 30.96 9.81 -5.93
C ILE A 344 30.98 8.28 -5.92
N LYS A 345 31.31 7.70 -4.79
CA LYS A 345 31.46 6.24 -4.59
C LYS A 345 30.52 5.76 -3.51
N LYS A 346 30.27 4.46 -3.52
CA LYS A 346 29.62 3.76 -2.41
C LYS A 346 30.39 4.05 -1.12
N ASP A 347 29.67 4.19 -0.02
CA ASP A 347 30.12 4.48 1.34
C ASP A 347 30.64 5.91 1.56
N ASP A 348 30.59 6.79 0.56
CA ASP A 348 30.84 8.22 0.77
C ASP A 348 29.77 8.81 1.71
N VAL A 349 30.23 9.62 2.69
CA VAL A 349 29.35 10.32 3.62
C VAL A 349 28.87 11.63 2.99
N ILE A 350 27.56 11.80 2.91
CA ILE A 350 26.96 13.03 2.42
C ILE A 350 26.89 14.05 3.56
N MET A 351 27.77 15.02 3.53
CA MET A 351 27.85 16.05 4.56
C MET A 351 26.85 17.19 4.35
N GLY A 352 26.43 17.39 3.12
CA GLY A 352 25.46 18.43 2.76
C GLY A 352 25.21 18.48 1.26
N ILE A 353 24.07 19.08 0.87
CA ILE A 353 23.72 19.37 -0.52
C ILE A 353 23.40 20.88 -0.62
N ASN A 354 24.05 21.56 -1.53
CA ASN A 354 24.04 23.03 -1.62
C ASN A 354 24.49 23.64 -0.27
N ASN A 355 23.69 24.52 0.32
CA ASN A 355 23.96 25.13 1.62
C ASN A 355 23.20 24.44 2.76
N ASN A 356 22.68 23.25 2.53
CA ASN A 356 21.96 22.46 3.55
C ASN A 356 22.87 21.37 4.09
N PHE A 357 23.14 21.42 5.40
CA PHE A 357 23.98 20.50 6.15
C PHE A 357 23.14 19.71 7.18
N SER A 358 21.85 19.53 6.92
CA SER A 358 20.98 18.75 7.78
C SER A 358 21.43 17.28 7.84
N ASN A 359 21.27 16.66 8.98
CA ASN A 359 21.44 15.22 9.12
C ASN A 359 20.10 14.45 8.97
N ASP A 360 19.08 15.10 8.42
CA ASP A 360 17.80 14.51 8.10
C ASP A 360 17.81 14.09 6.62
N ILE A 361 17.83 12.78 6.38
CA ILE A 361 17.86 12.22 5.02
C ILE A 361 16.64 12.62 4.19
N SER A 362 15.50 12.91 4.81
CA SER A 362 14.29 13.32 4.10
C SER A 362 14.48 14.64 3.35
N VAL A 363 15.27 15.54 3.90
CA VAL A 363 15.61 16.83 3.30
C VAL A 363 16.37 16.63 1.99
N TYR A 364 17.30 15.68 1.94
CA TYR A 364 18.12 15.42 0.75
C TYR A 364 17.39 14.66 -0.35
N LYS A 365 16.35 13.94 0.00
CA LYS A 365 15.52 13.21 -0.97
C LYS A 365 14.52 14.12 -1.70
N THR A 366 14.36 15.34 -1.23
CA THR A 366 13.50 16.37 -1.86
C THR A 366 14.29 17.44 -2.62
N LEU A 367 15.61 17.49 -2.46
CA LEU A 367 16.54 18.36 -3.17
C LEU A 367 17.12 17.69 -4.42
#